data_b59eb67540e64094ee4b375fd795495d
#
_entry.id   b59eb67540e64094ee4b375fd795495d
#
_cell.length_a   1.000
_cell.length_b   1.000
_cell.length_c   1.000
_cell.angle_alpha   90.00
_cell.angle_beta   90.00
_cell.angle_gamma   90.00
#
_symmetry.space_group_name_H-M   'P 1'
#
loop_
_entity.id
_entity.type
_entity.pdbx_description
1 polymer ?
#
loop_
_entity_poly.entity_id
_entity_poly.type
_entity_poly.pdbx_seq_one_letter_code
_entity_poly.pdbx_strand_id
1 'polypeptide(L)'
;ISSLELIFKLNNFDLVAGFITFIDFLVFDEIHYINDVNRGRIWEECIMNLPNQVQILGLSATIDSPEKFCKWIENVKEKETWLCSFDRRIVPLTHHAFICYPDSYYEKIPITIKNIMEENKMHNKPVVLKQQNKPFDEKKYQKVLKVINNLNDKKKTHSLKPHFIMNKMVEYLKKNEILPSLCFVFSRKMTKIFAQKITVPLFDENSTIPSTIKRECKQILMKLGNYREYISLPE
;
A
#
# COMPACT_ATOMS: atom_id res chain seq x y z
N ILE A 1 1.01 -14.61 7.95
CA ILE A 1 0.62 -16.02 7.71
C ILE A 1 -0.88 -16.02 7.90
N SER A 2 -1.64 -16.24 6.82
CA SER A 2 -3.09 -16.35 6.94
C SER A 2 -3.44 -17.60 7.75
N SER A 3 -4.55 -17.57 8.46
CA SER A 3 -5.05 -18.74 9.23
C SER A 3 -5.18 -19.98 8.35
N LEU A 4 -5.47 -19.81 7.08
CA LEU A 4 -5.54 -20.86 6.06
C LEU A 4 -4.17 -21.49 5.76
N GLU A 5 -3.08 -20.71 5.66
CA GLU A 5 -1.72 -21.27 5.52
C GLU A 5 -1.35 -22.19 6.69
N LEU A 6 -1.82 -21.87 7.89
CA LEU A 6 -1.58 -22.69 9.08
C LEU A 6 -2.37 -24.01 9.01
N ILE A 7 -3.62 -23.94 8.57
CA ILE A 7 -4.51 -25.09 8.46
C ILE A 7 -3.97 -26.10 7.43
N PHE A 8 -3.50 -25.63 6.27
CA PHE A 8 -2.99 -26.49 5.20
C PHE A 8 -1.53 -26.94 5.40
N LYS A 9 -0.69 -26.18 6.12
CA LYS A 9 0.68 -26.61 6.48
C LYS A 9 0.75 -27.67 7.57
N LEU A 10 -0.32 -27.86 8.35
CA LEU A 10 -0.33 -28.82 9.46
C LEU A 10 -0.44 -30.29 9.01
N ASN A 11 -0.44 -30.61 7.71
CA ASN A 11 -0.47 -31.98 7.14
C ASN A 11 -1.43 -32.98 7.84
N ASN A 12 -2.32 -32.50 8.69
CA ASN A 12 -3.34 -33.28 9.37
C ASN A 12 -4.66 -33.19 8.60
N PHE A 13 -4.65 -33.74 7.38
CA PHE A 13 -5.83 -33.78 6.53
C PHE A 13 -7.04 -34.34 7.24
N ASP A 14 -6.88 -35.33 8.15
CA ASP A 14 -7.98 -35.96 8.86
C ASP A 14 -8.66 -35.02 9.87
N LEU A 15 -7.91 -34.20 10.58
CA LEU A 15 -8.45 -33.18 11.50
C LEU A 15 -9.12 -32.04 10.75
N VAL A 16 -8.51 -31.62 9.66
CA VAL A 16 -9.02 -30.54 8.78
C VAL A 16 -10.25 -31.03 8.01
N ALA A 17 -10.25 -32.25 7.52
CA ALA A 17 -11.41 -32.85 6.84
C ALA A 17 -12.64 -32.88 7.75
N GLY A 18 -12.47 -33.20 9.04
CA GLY A 18 -13.57 -33.21 10.03
C GLY A 18 -14.16 -31.80 10.24
N PHE A 19 -13.35 -30.73 10.21
CA PHE A 19 -13.85 -29.37 10.33
C PHE A 19 -14.47 -28.82 9.04
N ILE A 20 -13.92 -29.16 7.88
CA ILE A 20 -14.40 -28.71 6.58
C ILE A 20 -15.81 -29.23 6.25
N THR A 21 -16.20 -30.40 6.77
CA THR A 21 -17.55 -30.93 6.56
C THR A 21 -18.65 -30.07 7.19
N PHE A 22 -18.34 -29.23 8.14
CA PHE A 22 -19.28 -28.29 8.79
C PHE A 22 -19.27 -26.88 8.18
N ILE A 23 -18.47 -26.63 7.12
CA ILE A 23 -18.38 -25.33 6.47
C ILE A 23 -19.31 -25.32 5.26
N ASP A 24 -20.34 -24.48 5.31
CA ASP A 24 -21.24 -24.25 4.18
C ASP A 24 -20.76 -23.10 3.27
N PHE A 25 -20.00 -22.16 3.83
CA PHE A 25 -19.61 -20.93 3.15
C PHE A 25 -18.21 -20.47 3.55
N LEU A 26 -17.37 -20.11 2.57
CA LEU A 26 -16.01 -19.62 2.78
C LEU A 26 -15.76 -18.31 2.04
N VAL A 27 -15.23 -17.33 2.73
CA VAL A 27 -14.82 -16.04 2.16
C VAL A 27 -13.31 -16.02 1.98
N PHE A 28 -12.87 -15.85 0.73
CA PHE A 28 -11.49 -15.55 0.40
C PHE A 28 -11.33 -14.05 0.24
N ASP A 29 -10.85 -13.36 1.27
CA ASP A 29 -10.52 -11.95 1.19
C ASP A 29 -9.16 -11.77 0.52
N GLU A 30 -9.02 -10.73 -0.32
CA GLU A 30 -7.82 -10.45 -1.12
C GLU A 30 -7.40 -11.63 -2.02
N ILE A 31 -8.37 -12.30 -2.68
CA ILE A 31 -8.12 -13.50 -3.50
C ILE A 31 -7.10 -13.28 -4.63
N HIS A 32 -6.78 -12.03 -4.98
CA HIS A 32 -5.73 -11.72 -5.96
C HIS A 32 -4.33 -12.18 -5.52
N TYR A 33 -4.11 -12.51 -4.25
CA TYR A 33 -2.88 -13.17 -3.80
C TYR A 33 -2.64 -14.54 -4.43
N ILE A 34 -3.62 -15.11 -5.13
CA ILE A 34 -3.42 -16.31 -5.93
C ILE A 34 -2.37 -16.12 -7.03
N ASN A 35 -2.16 -14.87 -7.48
CA ASN A 35 -1.12 -14.51 -8.46
C ASN A 35 0.27 -14.25 -7.80
N ASP A 36 0.39 -14.35 -6.48
CA ASP A 36 1.68 -14.19 -5.79
C ASP A 36 2.59 -15.41 -6.04
N VAL A 37 3.80 -15.17 -6.55
CA VAL A 37 4.76 -16.21 -6.94
C VAL A 37 5.10 -17.16 -5.78
N ASN A 38 5.11 -16.68 -4.54
CA ASN A 38 5.52 -17.48 -3.39
C ASN A 38 4.33 -18.12 -2.65
N ARG A 39 3.15 -17.51 -2.71
CA ARG A 39 1.99 -17.89 -1.91
C ARG A 39 0.78 -18.33 -2.72
N GLY A 40 0.72 -18.01 -4.02
CA GLY A 40 -0.41 -18.30 -4.89
C GLY A 40 -0.80 -19.76 -4.91
N ARG A 41 0.20 -20.64 -4.96
CA ARG A 41 -0.03 -22.09 -4.93
C ARG A 41 -0.89 -22.57 -3.75
N ILE A 42 -0.71 -21.98 -2.57
CA ILE A 42 -1.47 -22.35 -1.37
C ILE A 42 -2.95 -21.97 -1.55
N TRP A 43 -3.23 -20.83 -2.18
CA TRP A 43 -4.59 -20.39 -2.49
C TRP A 43 -5.26 -21.30 -3.52
N GLU A 44 -4.53 -21.72 -4.57
CA GLU A 44 -5.01 -22.68 -5.55
C GLU A 44 -5.34 -24.02 -4.90
N GLU A 45 -4.39 -24.58 -4.14
CA GLU A 45 -4.58 -25.84 -3.42
C GLU A 45 -5.77 -25.78 -2.43
N CYS A 46 -5.96 -24.63 -1.74
CA CYS A 46 -7.12 -24.41 -0.88
C CYS A 46 -8.42 -24.51 -1.66
N ILE A 47 -8.55 -23.79 -2.77
CA ILE A 47 -9.75 -23.79 -3.59
C ILE A 47 -10.01 -25.20 -4.16
N MET A 48 -8.98 -25.86 -4.68
CA MET A 48 -9.11 -27.20 -5.28
C MET A 48 -9.56 -28.26 -4.28
N ASN A 49 -9.04 -28.22 -3.05
CA ASN A 49 -9.32 -29.23 -2.03
C ASN A 49 -10.60 -28.98 -1.21
N LEU A 50 -11.24 -27.82 -1.34
CA LEU A 50 -12.52 -27.59 -0.70
C LEU A 50 -13.59 -28.53 -1.26
N PRO A 51 -14.46 -29.11 -0.41
CA PRO A 51 -15.60 -29.90 -0.88
C PRO A 51 -16.53 -29.07 -1.78
N ASN A 52 -17.12 -29.72 -2.79
CA ASN A 52 -17.97 -29.03 -3.76
C ASN A 52 -19.24 -28.41 -3.15
N GLN A 53 -19.72 -28.90 -2.00
CA GLN A 53 -20.87 -28.29 -1.30
C GLN A 53 -20.56 -26.90 -0.74
N VAL A 54 -19.30 -26.57 -0.41
CA VAL A 54 -18.91 -25.29 0.16
C VAL A 54 -19.14 -24.18 -0.87
N GLN A 55 -19.87 -23.15 -0.47
CA GLN A 55 -19.98 -21.92 -1.27
C GLN A 55 -18.78 -21.05 -1.07
N ILE A 56 -18.26 -20.48 -2.17
CA ILE A 56 -17.07 -19.63 -2.16
C ILE A 56 -17.46 -18.20 -2.53
N LEU A 57 -17.03 -17.23 -1.71
CA LEU A 57 -17.04 -15.82 -2.03
C LEU A 57 -15.61 -15.32 -2.13
N GLY A 58 -15.18 -14.92 -3.32
CA GLY A 58 -13.89 -14.27 -3.54
C GLY A 58 -14.02 -12.75 -3.54
N LEU A 59 -13.31 -12.07 -2.64
CA LEU A 59 -13.19 -10.61 -2.62
C LEU A 59 -11.81 -10.20 -3.13
N SER A 60 -11.77 -9.26 -4.07
CA SER A 60 -10.52 -8.84 -4.70
C SER A 60 -10.52 -7.35 -5.02
N ALA A 61 -9.34 -6.73 -4.94
CA ALA A 61 -9.16 -5.37 -5.43
C ALA A 61 -9.02 -5.35 -6.96
N THR A 62 -8.02 -6.04 -7.50
CA THR A 62 -7.75 -6.12 -8.96
C THR A 62 -7.18 -7.49 -9.29
N ILE A 63 -7.77 -8.14 -10.28
CA ILE A 63 -7.28 -9.39 -10.86
C ILE A 63 -7.15 -9.19 -12.37
N ASP A 64 -6.05 -9.64 -12.95
CA ASP A 64 -5.91 -9.71 -14.40
C ASP A 64 -6.80 -10.81 -14.95
N SER A 65 -7.61 -10.49 -15.96
CA SER A 65 -8.54 -11.42 -16.61
C SER A 65 -9.47 -12.14 -15.62
N PRO A 66 -10.31 -11.41 -14.84
CA PRO A 66 -11.16 -12.01 -13.82
C PRO A 66 -12.15 -13.04 -14.38
N GLU A 67 -12.54 -12.92 -15.64
CA GLU A 67 -13.42 -13.88 -16.34
C GLU A 67 -12.73 -15.24 -16.48
N LYS A 68 -11.42 -15.27 -16.78
CA LYS A 68 -10.65 -16.52 -16.86
C LYS A 68 -10.53 -17.16 -15.50
N PHE A 69 -10.36 -16.34 -14.46
CA PHE A 69 -10.30 -16.83 -13.09
C PHE A 69 -11.63 -17.44 -12.62
N CYS A 70 -12.74 -16.77 -12.90
CA CYS A 70 -14.08 -17.32 -12.62
C CYS A 70 -14.30 -18.64 -13.37
N LYS A 71 -13.91 -18.72 -14.64
CA LYS A 71 -14.04 -19.95 -15.42
C LYS A 71 -13.19 -21.08 -14.88
N TRP A 72 -12.00 -20.78 -14.35
CA TRP A 72 -11.17 -21.77 -13.67
C TRP A 72 -11.86 -22.31 -12.42
N ILE A 73 -12.40 -21.43 -11.55
CA ILE A 73 -13.15 -21.85 -10.34
C ILE A 73 -14.35 -22.71 -10.73
N GLU A 74 -15.11 -22.31 -11.74
CA GLU A 74 -16.27 -23.01 -12.25
C GLU A 74 -15.91 -24.43 -12.68
N ASN A 75 -14.80 -24.60 -13.41
CA ASN A 75 -14.31 -25.89 -13.85
C ASN A 75 -13.82 -26.76 -12.69
N VAL A 76 -13.13 -26.19 -11.71
CA VAL A 76 -12.59 -26.90 -10.54
C VAL A 76 -13.69 -27.33 -9.58
N LYS A 77 -14.73 -26.50 -9.42
CA LYS A 77 -15.82 -26.75 -8.47
C LYS A 77 -17.09 -27.35 -9.10
N GLU A 78 -17.11 -27.47 -10.41
CA GLU A 78 -18.29 -27.93 -11.15
C GLU A 78 -19.57 -27.17 -10.76
N LYS A 79 -19.40 -25.86 -10.46
CA LYS A 79 -20.46 -24.95 -10.04
C LYS A 79 -20.41 -23.66 -10.83
N GLU A 80 -21.60 -23.12 -11.10
CA GLU A 80 -21.73 -21.79 -11.71
C GLU A 80 -21.05 -20.72 -10.86
N THR A 81 -20.23 -19.88 -11.49
CA THR A 81 -19.46 -18.81 -10.84
C THR A 81 -19.85 -17.46 -11.40
N TRP A 82 -20.25 -16.56 -10.52
CA TRP A 82 -20.70 -15.21 -10.86
C TRP A 82 -19.61 -14.19 -10.65
N LEU A 83 -19.32 -13.40 -11.66
CA LEU A 83 -18.41 -12.25 -11.58
C LEU A 83 -19.20 -10.98 -11.32
N CYS A 84 -19.02 -10.40 -10.12
CA CYS A 84 -19.55 -9.07 -9.81
C CYS A 84 -18.42 -8.04 -9.85
N SER A 85 -18.38 -7.23 -10.89
CA SER A 85 -17.39 -6.16 -11.05
C SER A 85 -17.97 -4.82 -10.62
N PHE A 86 -17.25 -4.08 -9.78
CA PHE A 86 -17.65 -2.77 -9.32
C PHE A 86 -16.47 -1.79 -9.44
N ASP A 87 -16.57 -0.86 -10.35
CA ASP A 87 -15.51 0.09 -10.72
C ASP A 87 -15.63 1.46 -10.05
N ARG A 88 -16.71 1.71 -9.33
CA ARG A 88 -16.93 2.97 -8.61
C ARG A 88 -16.42 2.89 -7.17
N ARG A 89 -15.58 3.83 -6.79
CA ARG A 89 -15.18 4.04 -5.39
C ARG A 89 -16.09 5.08 -4.74
N ILE A 90 -16.54 4.82 -3.51
CA ILE A 90 -17.30 5.79 -2.72
C ILE A 90 -16.43 7.05 -2.49
N VAL A 91 -15.17 6.85 -2.11
CA VAL A 91 -14.20 7.94 -2.02
C VAL A 91 -13.39 8.00 -3.32
N PRO A 92 -13.45 9.12 -4.06
CA PRO A 92 -12.72 9.28 -5.31
C PRO A 92 -11.22 9.08 -5.13
N LEU A 93 -10.59 8.32 -6.01
CA LEU A 93 -9.15 8.11 -6.01
C LEU A 93 -8.50 8.90 -7.15
N THR A 94 -7.55 9.77 -6.80
CA THR A 94 -6.71 10.48 -7.75
C THR A 94 -5.26 10.11 -7.52
N HIS A 95 -4.56 9.74 -8.59
CA HIS A 95 -3.15 9.39 -8.53
C HIS A 95 -2.28 10.57 -8.88
N HIS A 96 -1.27 10.81 -8.08
CA HIS A 96 -0.34 11.92 -8.25
C HIS A 96 1.11 11.42 -8.25
N ALA A 97 1.99 12.15 -8.95
CA ALA A 97 3.42 12.11 -8.71
C ALA A 97 3.83 13.34 -7.92
N PHE A 98 4.81 13.21 -7.04
CA PHE A 98 5.39 14.33 -6.30
C PHE A 98 6.89 14.41 -6.57
N ILE A 99 7.34 15.56 -7.10
CA ILE A 99 8.73 15.80 -7.44
C ILE A 99 9.24 16.97 -6.62
N CYS A 100 10.35 16.77 -5.92
CA CYS A 100 11.03 17.83 -5.20
C CYS A 100 12.55 17.67 -5.34
N TYR A 101 13.25 18.77 -5.22
CA TYR A 101 14.71 18.84 -5.20
C TYR A 101 15.14 20.08 -4.42
N PRO A 102 16.37 20.11 -3.85
CA PRO A 102 16.92 21.29 -3.23
C PRO A 102 17.16 22.42 -4.26
N ASP A 103 17.01 23.66 -3.87
CA ASP A 103 17.21 24.83 -4.74
C ASP A 103 18.61 24.84 -5.37
N SER A 104 19.63 24.37 -4.65
CA SER A 104 20.99 24.21 -5.15
C SER A 104 21.12 23.26 -6.34
N TYR A 105 20.10 22.43 -6.61
CA TYR A 105 20.05 21.53 -7.76
C TYR A 105 19.46 22.18 -8.99
N TYR A 106 18.63 23.22 -8.81
CA TYR A 106 17.92 23.85 -9.92
C TYR A 106 18.88 24.35 -11.01
N GLU A 107 19.99 24.97 -10.62
CA GLU A 107 20.99 25.49 -11.58
C GLU A 107 21.61 24.40 -12.43
N LYS A 108 21.76 23.19 -11.88
CA LYS A 108 22.39 22.03 -12.53
C LYS A 108 21.44 21.24 -13.44
N ILE A 109 20.15 21.54 -13.39
CA ILE A 109 19.14 20.87 -14.22
C ILE A 109 19.22 21.41 -15.66
N PRO A 110 19.24 20.54 -16.69
CA PRO A 110 19.23 20.97 -18.08
C PRO A 110 18.01 21.83 -18.40
N ILE A 111 18.17 22.82 -19.26
CA ILE A 111 17.09 23.75 -19.63
C ILE A 111 15.87 23.03 -20.19
N THR A 112 16.06 21.94 -20.94
CA THR A 112 14.97 21.10 -21.47
C THR A 112 14.11 20.48 -20.38
N ILE A 113 14.73 20.08 -19.27
CA ILE A 113 14.02 19.50 -18.11
C ILE A 113 13.37 20.61 -17.30
N LYS A 114 14.03 21.76 -17.11
CA LYS A 114 13.43 22.95 -16.46
C LYS A 114 12.15 23.36 -17.16
N ASN A 115 12.16 23.47 -18.47
CA ASN A 115 10.96 23.83 -19.24
C ASN A 115 9.81 22.83 -19.00
N ILE A 116 10.09 21.51 -19.01
CA ILE A 116 9.08 20.49 -18.70
C ILE A 116 8.51 20.69 -17.29
N MET A 117 9.36 21.00 -16.32
CA MET A 117 8.95 21.16 -14.92
C MET A 117 8.11 22.42 -14.71
N GLU A 118 8.50 23.52 -15.33
CA GLU A 118 7.82 24.82 -15.23
C GLU A 118 6.45 24.78 -15.93
N GLU A 119 6.38 24.28 -17.17
CA GLU A 119 5.13 24.11 -17.93
C GLU A 119 4.09 23.27 -17.17
N ASN A 120 4.56 22.25 -16.45
CA ASN A 120 3.67 21.32 -15.74
C ASN A 120 3.61 21.58 -14.22
N LYS A 121 4.23 22.64 -13.71
CA LYS A 121 4.28 23.05 -12.29
C LYS A 121 4.69 21.91 -11.36
N MET A 122 5.74 21.16 -11.74
CA MET A 122 6.10 19.90 -11.09
C MET A 122 6.89 20.03 -9.79
N HIS A 123 7.46 21.21 -9.48
CA HIS A 123 8.32 21.39 -8.31
C HIS A 123 7.49 21.58 -7.03
N ASN A 124 7.74 20.77 -6.02
CA ASN A 124 7.08 20.80 -4.70
C ASN A 124 5.55 20.82 -4.75
N LYS A 125 4.98 20.28 -5.83
CA LYS A 125 3.53 20.15 -6.03
C LYS A 125 3.19 18.81 -6.61
N PRO A 126 2.03 18.21 -6.21
CA PRO A 126 1.56 16.98 -6.81
C PRO A 126 1.10 17.21 -8.24
N VAL A 127 1.54 16.33 -9.12
CA VAL A 127 1.17 16.29 -10.54
C VAL A 127 0.14 15.20 -10.72
N VAL A 128 -1.07 15.55 -11.13
CA VAL A 128 -2.15 14.58 -11.36
C VAL A 128 -1.83 13.70 -12.56
N LEU A 129 -1.79 12.38 -12.36
CA LEU A 129 -1.58 11.37 -13.40
C LEU A 129 -2.88 10.67 -13.80
N LYS A 130 -3.79 10.45 -12.85
CA LYS A 130 -5.09 9.85 -13.12
C LYS A 130 -6.12 10.41 -12.13
N GLN A 131 -7.23 10.85 -12.63
CA GLN A 131 -8.42 11.18 -11.84
C GLN A 131 -9.44 10.05 -11.94
N GLN A 132 -10.34 9.95 -10.96
CA GLN A 132 -11.47 9.04 -11.06
C GLN A 132 -12.25 9.32 -12.37
N ASN A 133 -12.69 8.27 -13.03
CA ASN A 133 -13.46 8.31 -14.27
C ASN A 133 -12.71 8.94 -15.47
N LYS A 134 -11.40 9.13 -15.38
CA LYS A 134 -10.56 9.56 -16.49
C LYS A 134 -9.49 8.53 -16.80
N PRO A 135 -9.07 8.39 -18.06
CA PRO A 135 -7.94 7.53 -18.40
C PRO A 135 -6.66 8.04 -17.76
N PHE A 136 -5.69 7.15 -17.62
CA PHE A 136 -4.35 7.49 -17.19
C PHE A 136 -3.67 8.41 -18.20
N ASP A 137 -3.03 9.50 -17.72
CA ASP A 137 -2.33 10.46 -18.59
C ASP A 137 -0.91 9.98 -18.87
N GLU A 138 -0.78 9.09 -19.86
CA GLU A 138 0.51 8.52 -20.26
C GLU A 138 1.52 9.61 -20.69
N LYS A 139 1.06 10.63 -21.41
CA LYS A 139 1.94 11.72 -21.87
C LYS A 139 2.55 12.48 -20.69
N LYS A 140 1.75 12.78 -19.69
CA LYS A 140 2.19 13.45 -18.48
C LYS A 140 3.12 12.56 -17.64
N TYR A 141 2.80 11.27 -17.56
CA TYR A 141 3.63 10.29 -16.88
C TYR A 141 5.03 10.19 -17.52
N GLN A 142 5.13 10.15 -18.84
CA GLN A 142 6.41 10.14 -19.55
C GLN A 142 7.23 11.42 -19.28
N LYS A 143 6.59 12.58 -19.18
CA LYS A 143 7.26 13.81 -18.76
C LYS A 143 7.79 13.71 -17.32
N VAL A 144 7.00 13.17 -16.39
CA VAL A 144 7.42 12.92 -14.99
C VAL A 144 8.62 11.98 -14.95
N LEU A 145 8.59 10.88 -15.71
CA LEU A 145 9.70 9.93 -15.79
C LEU A 145 11.00 10.57 -16.30
N LYS A 146 10.92 11.41 -17.34
CA LYS A 146 12.10 12.15 -17.85
C LYS A 146 12.73 13.02 -16.76
N VAL A 147 11.92 13.72 -15.98
CA VAL A 147 12.39 14.54 -14.87
C VAL A 147 13.04 13.68 -13.79
N ILE A 148 12.36 12.61 -13.34
CA ILE A 148 12.87 11.71 -12.29
C ILE A 148 14.18 11.06 -12.71
N ASN A 149 14.25 10.55 -13.93
CA ASN A 149 15.47 9.90 -14.45
C ASN A 149 16.64 10.88 -14.52
N ASN A 150 16.40 12.14 -14.89
CA ASN A 150 17.42 13.17 -14.89
C ASN A 150 17.90 13.50 -13.47
N LEU A 151 16.97 13.60 -12.50
CA LEU A 151 17.29 13.88 -11.09
C LEU A 151 18.02 12.72 -10.42
N ASN A 152 17.76 11.47 -10.86
CA ASN A 152 18.37 10.26 -10.32
C ASN A 152 19.67 9.87 -11.04
N ASP A 153 20.10 10.60 -12.06
CA ASP A 153 21.34 10.34 -12.77
C ASP A 153 22.53 10.53 -11.83
N LYS A 154 23.08 9.43 -11.34
CA LYS A 154 24.18 9.38 -10.37
C LYS A 154 25.47 10.07 -10.86
N LYS A 155 25.60 10.27 -12.18
CA LYS A 155 26.77 10.95 -12.77
C LYS A 155 26.72 12.48 -12.61
N LYS A 156 25.52 13.03 -12.38
CA LYS A 156 25.31 14.50 -12.37
C LYS A 156 25.05 15.08 -11.00
N THR A 157 24.52 14.29 -10.05
CA THR A 157 24.05 14.85 -8.77
C THR A 157 24.27 13.87 -7.63
N HIS A 158 24.42 14.41 -6.41
CA HIS A 158 24.29 13.61 -5.19
C HIS A 158 22.87 13.05 -5.13
N SER A 159 22.73 11.73 -4.94
CA SER A 159 21.45 11.06 -4.79
C SER A 159 20.57 11.80 -3.76
N LEU A 160 19.38 12.23 -4.18
CA LEU A 160 18.39 12.82 -3.28
C LEU A 160 18.07 11.84 -2.17
N LYS A 161 18.26 12.26 -0.93
CA LYS A 161 17.98 11.39 0.21
C LYS A 161 16.46 11.23 0.34
N PRO A 162 15.92 10.01 0.43
CA PRO A 162 14.48 9.77 0.50
C PRO A 162 13.76 10.54 1.61
N HIS A 163 14.42 10.76 2.75
CA HIS A 163 13.85 11.54 3.84
C HIS A 163 13.69 13.04 3.52
N PHE A 164 14.49 13.59 2.60
CA PHE A 164 14.29 14.96 2.12
C PHE A 164 12.97 15.06 1.34
N ILE A 165 12.73 14.11 0.42
CA ILE A 165 11.49 14.06 -0.37
C ILE A 165 10.28 13.92 0.57
N MET A 166 10.39 13.05 1.57
CA MET A 166 9.33 12.83 2.55
C MET A 166 9.00 14.08 3.35
N ASN A 167 10.01 14.78 3.87
CA ASN A 167 9.77 16.03 4.61
C ASN A 167 9.11 17.10 3.72
N LYS A 168 9.54 17.25 2.47
CA LYS A 168 8.90 18.18 1.52
C LYS A 168 7.45 17.79 1.21
N MET A 169 7.16 16.51 1.10
CA MET A 169 5.79 16.03 0.93
C MET A 169 4.94 16.32 2.17
N VAL A 170 5.47 16.08 3.37
CA VAL A 170 4.77 16.34 4.64
C VAL A 170 4.52 17.86 4.82
N GLU A 171 5.50 18.71 4.50
CA GLU A 171 5.33 20.17 4.46
C GLU A 171 4.17 20.57 3.54
N TYR A 172 4.12 19.99 2.33
CA TYR A 172 3.04 20.23 1.38
C TYR A 172 1.68 19.81 1.94
N LEU A 173 1.58 18.59 2.49
CA LEU A 173 0.34 18.05 3.04
C LEU A 173 -0.18 18.91 4.21
N LYS A 174 0.72 19.32 5.11
CA LYS A 174 0.35 20.19 6.25
C LYS A 174 -0.11 21.56 5.75
N LYS A 175 0.64 22.21 4.85
CA LYS A 175 0.31 23.53 4.32
C LYS A 175 -1.03 23.60 3.59
N ASN A 176 -1.46 22.49 2.99
CA ASN A 176 -2.70 22.40 2.22
C ASN A 176 -3.83 21.71 2.99
N GLU A 177 -3.64 21.47 4.30
CA GLU A 177 -4.66 20.87 5.19
C GLU A 177 -5.14 19.48 4.71
N ILE A 178 -4.22 18.68 4.13
CA ILE A 178 -4.51 17.32 3.61
C ILE A 178 -4.06 16.24 4.61
N LEU A 179 -3.98 16.55 5.87
CA LEU A 179 -3.75 15.58 6.95
C LEU A 179 -5.10 15.20 7.59
N PRO A 180 -5.23 13.98 8.15
CA PRO A 180 -4.21 12.93 8.24
C PRO A 180 -3.94 12.21 6.93
N SER A 181 -2.73 11.64 6.78
CA SER A 181 -2.33 10.86 5.61
C SER A 181 -1.57 9.59 6.00
N LEU A 182 -1.62 8.56 5.14
CA LEU A 182 -0.89 7.30 5.33
C LEU A 182 0.32 7.26 4.38
N CYS A 183 1.49 6.96 4.94
CA CYS A 183 2.71 6.78 4.18
C CYS A 183 3.09 5.29 4.14
N PHE A 184 2.97 4.65 2.97
CA PHE A 184 3.34 3.26 2.77
C PHE A 184 4.79 3.15 2.35
N VAL A 185 5.56 2.36 3.09
CA VAL A 185 6.97 2.07 2.81
C VAL A 185 7.16 0.56 2.79
N PHE A 186 7.63 0.01 1.66
CA PHE A 186 7.77 -1.45 1.45
C PHE A 186 8.95 -2.09 2.20
N SER A 187 9.38 -1.50 3.31
CA SER A 187 10.45 -2.01 4.17
C SER A 187 10.19 -1.62 5.61
N ARG A 188 10.04 -2.61 6.50
CA ARG A 188 9.83 -2.38 7.94
C ARG A 188 10.93 -1.50 8.55
N LYS A 189 12.20 -1.76 8.19
CA LYS A 189 13.35 -0.97 8.64
C LYS A 189 13.26 0.48 8.16
N MET A 190 12.90 0.70 6.88
CA MET A 190 12.80 2.04 6.32
C MET A 190 11.61 2.81 6.85
N THR A 191 10.49 2.15 7.18
CA THR A 191 9.33 2.79 7.82
C THR A 191 9.75 3.46 9.13
N LYS A 192 10.47 2.73 10.00
CA LYS A 192 10.98 3.28 11.26
C LYS A 192 11.96 4.45 11.04
N ILE A 193 12.91 4.28 10.12
CA ILE A 193 13.88 5.33 9.79
C ILE A 193 13.18 6.60 9.26
N PHE A 194 12.17 6.46 8.41
CA PHE A 194 11.43 7.61 7.89
C PHE A 194 10.62 8.29 8.97
N ALA A 195 9.93 7.55 9.82
CA ALA A 195 9.18 8.12 10.95
C ALA A 195 10.09 8.97 11.85
N GLN A 196 11.29 8.46 12.19
CA GLN A 196 12.27 9.17 13.02
C GLN A 196 12.90 10.40 12.33
N LYS A 197 12.87 10.47 11.00
CA LYS A 197 13.47 11.56 10.21
C LYS A 197 12.45 12.61 9.72
N ILE A 198 11.21 12.53 10.16
CA ILE A 198 10.25 13.61 9.95
C ILE A 198 10.63 14.76 10.90
N THR A 199 11.00 15.91 10.32
CA THR A 199 11.38 17.11 11.07
C THR A 199 10.28 18.17 11.08
N VAL A 200 9.23 17.96 10.27
CA VAL A 200 8.09 18.87 10.20
C VAL A 200 7.23 18.72 11.45
N PRO A 201 6.99 19.78 12.23
CA PRO A 201 6.09 19.71 13.37
C PRO A 201 4.66 19.45 12.89
N LEU A 202 4.10 18.29 13.27
CA LEU A 202 2.74 17.87 12.85
C LEU A 202 1.66 18.45 13.74
N PHE A 203 1.99 18.78 14.98
CA PHE A 203 1.10 19.38 15.95
C PHE A 203 1.52 20.83 16.25
N ASP A 204 0.58 21.64 16.68
CA ASP A 204 0.87 22.97 17.15
C ASP A 204 1.66 22.92 18.47
N GLU A 205 2.50 23.93 18.73
CA GLU A 205 3.37 23.96 19.92
C GLU A 205 2.60 23.82 21.25
N ASN A 206 1.38 24.35 21.33
CA ASN A 206 0.52 24.29 22.49
C ASN A 206 -0.45 23.09 22.49
N SER A 207 -0.29 22.15 21.53
CA SER A 207 -1.19 21.01 21.44
C SER A 207 -1.00 20.02 22.60
N THR A 208 -2.08 19.64 23.25
CA THR A 208 -2.08 18.59 24.29
C THR A 208 -2.17 17.17 23.71
N ILE A 209 -2.36 17.04 22.41
CA ILE A 209 -2.56 15.75 21.74
C ILE A 209 -1.36 14.80 21.97
N PRO A 210 -0.09 15.22 21.79
CA PRO A 210 1.05 14.32 22.02
C PRO A 210 1.13 13.77 23.42
N SER A 211 0.88 14.62 24.44
CA SER A 211 0.89 14.20 25.84
C SER A 211 -0.28 13.27 26.17
N THR A 212 -1.44 13.51 25.59
CA THR A 212 -2.62 12.65 25.75
C THR A 212 -2.36 11.27 25.14
N ILE A 213 -1.87 11.19 23.90
CA ILE A 213 -1.52 9.93 23.25
C ILE A 213 -0.49 9.15 24.07
N LYS A 214 0.58 9.82 24.52
CA LYS A 214 1.61 9.18 25.35
C LYS A 214 1.03 8.58 26.65
N ARG A 215 0.12 9.31 27.31
CA ARG A 215 -0.56 8.83 28.51
C ARG A 215 -1.45 7.62 28.22
N GLU A 216 -2.24 7.65 27.14
CA GLU A 216 -3.13 6.55 26.76
C GLU A 216 -2.35 5.31 26.35
N CYS A 217 -1.30 5.46 25.55
CA CYS A 217 -0.39 4.35 25.22
C CYS A 217 0.19 3.70 26.48
N LYS A 218 0.67 4.52 27.43
CA LYS A 218 1.18 4.01 28.70
C LYS A 218 0.13 3.25 29.51
N GLN A 219 -1.11 3.76 29.54
CA GLN A 219 -2.22 3.07 30.23
C GLN A 219 -2.57 1.73 29.58
N ILE A 220 -2.52 1.64 28.23
CA ILE A 220 -2.73 0.39 27.52
C ILE A 220 -1.62 -0.60 27.84
N LEU A 221 -0.35 -0.16 27.78
CA LEU A 221 0.80 -1.01 28.08
C LEU A 221 0.76 -1.55 29.52
N MET A 222 0.34 -0.73 30.49
CA MET A 222 0.23 -1.15 31.90
C MET A 222 -0.78 -2.30 32.13
N LYS A 223 -1.69 -2.55 31.19
CA LYS A 223 -2.62 -3.68 31.26
C LYS A 223 -1.97 -5.01 30.87
N LEU A 224 -0.77 -4.98 30.26
CA LEU A 224 -0.02 -6.17 29.89
C LEU A 224 0.83 -6.65 31.08
N GLY A 225 0.87 -7.97 31.33
CA GLY A 225 1.60 -8.55 32.46
C GLY A 225 3.09 -8.18 32.50
N ASN A 226 3.72 -8.03 31.32
CA ASN A 226 5.15 -7.71 31.16
C ASN A 226 5.37 -6.27 30.65
N TYR A 227 4.55 -5.31 31.10
CA TYR A 227 4.57 -3.94 30.57
C TYR A 227 5.94 -3.24 30.66
N ARG A 228 6.79 -3.61 31.64
CA ARG A 228 8.14 -3.03 31.80
C ARG A 228 9.07 -3.37 30.65
N GLU A 229 8.95 -4.57 30.09
CA GLU A 229 9.72 -4.99 28.92
C GLU A 229 9.33 -4.19 27.69
N TYR A 230 8.04 -3.91 27.51
CA TYR A 230 7.54 -3.12 26.37
C TYR A 230 7.93 -1.63 26.47
N ILE A 231 7.99 -1.06 27.67
CA ILE A 231 8.43 0.34 27.87
C ILE A 231 9.93 0.51 27.58
N SER A 232 10.72 -0.54 27.79
CA SER A 232 12.17 -0.52 27.55
C SER A 232 12.55 -0.75 26.08
N LEU A 233 11.60 -1.15 25.24
CA LEU A 233 11.86 -1.34 23.82
C LEU A 233 12.14 0.03 23.16
N PRO A 234 13.16 0.13 22.31
CA PRO A 234 13.41 1.36 21.56
C PRO A 234 12.20 1.66 20.66
N GLU A 235 11.74 2.90 20.73
CA GLU A 235 10.65 3.46 19.92
C GLU A 235 10.90 3.29 18.41
#